data_16b6851965f1a345592388b64e3b60be
#
_entry.id   16b6851965f1a345592388b64e3b60be
#
_cell.length_a   1.000
_cell.length_b   1.000
_cell.length_c   1.000
_cell.angle_alpha   90.00
_cell.angle_beta   90.00
_cell.angle_gamma   90.00
#
_symmetry.space_group_name_H-M   'P 1'
#
loop_
_entity.id
_entity.type
_entity.pdbx_description
1 polymer ?
#
loop_
_entity_poly.entity_id
_entity_poly.type
_entity_poly.pdbx_seq_one_letter_code
_entity_poly.pdbx_strand_id
1 'polypeptide(L)'
;AEIDLLWFGGIGTYIKATSESQADADDRSNDAVRVDAKTLRCKVIGEGANLGVTQLGRIEYARAGGRLNTDFIDNSAGVDCSDHEVNIKIALDDVVSGGDMNLNQRDALLVEMTDEVSELVLNDNYLQTQAISQAERRAPELLESQWRVMRSLERRGLLDRPIEHLPDDEHMADLQSDGLGLTRPEYAVLFSHAKIALYGDLLPTDIPDDAYLVKDLARYFPRPLRKRFEEQVARHRLRREIVATYVTNSLINRVGAAFIHDLTERSGASADDVARAYIIARDVFDLRPLWRDIEALDLEVTAETQNEMAHELEELVERLTIWFLANARRPLDIAATIKRYAPGIRELATKLPDIVAVEDRQSIDRHTERLSGEGVSKALAQQIANLDVLSAGGDVVRIARDSGVPVLDTGRVYFELGARLGIDWVRHASKGISPESEWEKIAIDSIVDD
;
A
#
# COMPACT_ATOMS: atom_id res chain seq x y z
N ALA A 1 2.36 -25.19 -26.48
CA ALA A 1 1.95 -24.03 -27.23
C ALA A 1 2.43 -22.77 -26.49
N GLU A 2 2.71 -21.70 -27.24
CA GLU A 2 2.89 -20.38 -26.65
C GLU A 2 1.50 -19.81 -26.40
N ILE A 3 1.22 -19.42 -25.13
CA ILE A 3 -0.06 -18.83 -24.72
C ILE A 3 0.20 -17.63 -23.82
N ASP A 4 -0.75 -16.71 -23.75
CA ASP A 4 -0.59 -15.52 -22.93
C ASP A 4 -0.85 -15.82 -21.45
N LEU A 5 -1.92 -16.56 -21.15
CA LEU A 5 -2.36 -16.86 -19.78
C LEU A 5 -2.60 -18.36 -19.59
N LEU A 6 -2.07 -18.91 -18.50
CA LEU A 6 -2.46 -20.19 -17.90
C LEU A 6 -3.20 -19.93 -16.61
N TRP A 7 -4.48 -20.33 -16.55
CA TRP A 7 -5.33 -20.12 -15.38
C TRP A 7 -5.66 -21.45 -14.68
N PHE A 8 -5.40 -21.52 -13.39
CA PHE A 8 -5.77 -22.67 -12.55
C PHE A 8 -7.15 -22.45 -11.92
N GLY A 9 -8.15 -23.23 -12.37
CA GLY A 9 -9.52 -23.18 -11.86
C GLY A 9 -9.90 -24.31 -10.89
N GLY A 10 -8.95 -25.17 -10.53
CA GLY A 10 -9.15 -26.30 -9.63
C GLY A 10 -7.89 -26.68 -8.85
N ILE A 11 -8.07 -27.29 -7.68
CA ILE A 11 -6.99 -27.70 -6.78
C ILE A 11 -6.16 -28.82 -7.39
N GLY A 12 -4.85 -28.75 -7.19
CA GLY A 12 -3.85 -29.75 -7.60
C GLY A 12 -2.54 -29.08 -7.96
N THR A 13 -1.42 -29.76 -7.72
CA THR A 13 -0.07 -29.25 -7.99
C THR A 13 0.42 -29.76 -9.33
N TYR A 14 0.37 -28.91 -10.33
CA TYR A 14 0.67 -29.24 -11.74
C TYR A 14 2.03 -28.74 -12.20
N ILE A 15 2.64 -27.82 -11.47
CA ILE A 15 3.93 -27.22 -11.80
C ILE A 15 4.83 -27.27 -10.55
N LYS A 16 6.08 -27.70 -10.75
CA LYS A 16 7.13 -27.71 -9.73
C LYS A 16 8.41 -27.09 -10.26
N ALA A 17 9.36 -26.77 -9.38
CA ALA A 17 10.70 -26.41 -9.81
C ALA A 17 11.44 -27.62 -10.39
N THR A 18 12.43 -27.36 -11.24
CA THR A 18 13.31 -28.41 -11.79
C THR A 18 14.10 -29.12 -10.69
N SER A 19 14.43 -28.43 -9.61
CA SER A 19 15.14 -28.95 -8.44
C SER A 19 14.30 -29.86 -7.55
N GLU A 20 12.97 -29.80 -7.65
CA GLU A 20 12.05 -30.60 -6.85
C GLU A 20 11.79 -31.96 -7.48
N SER A 21 11.61 -32.97 -6.65
CA SER A 21 11.10 -34.28 -7.06
C SER A 21 9.55 -34.28 -7.09
N GLN A 22 8.96 -35.36 -7.64
CA GLN A 22 7.51 -35.54 -7.56
C GLN A 22 7.00 -35.68 -6.12
N ALA A 23 7.85 -36.25 -5.24
CA ALA A 23 7.48 -36.41 -3.82
C ALA A 23 7.46 -35.07 -3.07
N ASP A 24 8.29 -34.11 -3.45
CA ASP A 24 8.35 -32.79 -2.81
C ASP A 24 7.07 -31.97 -3.10
N ALA A 25 6.41 -32.21 -4.24
CA ALA A 25 5.15 -31.57 -4.59
C ALA A 25 3.94 -32.10 -3.80
N ASP A 26 4.07 -33.20 -3.07
CA ASP A 26 3.09 -33.85 -2.18
C ASP A 26 1.68 -34.05 -2.78
N ASP A 27 1.60 -34.26 -4.09
CA ASP A 27 0.33 -34.49 -4.82
C ASP A 27 0.49 -35.63 -5.85
N ARG A 28 0.46 -36.86 -5.37
CA ARG A 28 0.62 -38.06 -6.20
C ARG A 28 -0.42 -38.20 -7.32
N SER A 29 -1.60 -37.64 -7.12
CA SER A 29 -2.71 -37.72 -8.09
C SER A 29 -2.33 -37.08 -9.42
N ASN A 30 -1.45 -36.09 -9.40
CA ASN A 30 -1.07 -35.29 -10.55
C ASN A 30 0.35 -35.56 -11.08
N ASP A 31 1.08 -36.55 -10.52
CA ASP A 31 2.46 -36.90 -10.95
C ASP A 31 2.59 -37.11 -12.47
N ALA A 32 1.59 -37.73 -13.10
CA ALA A 32 1.65 -38.04 -14.52
C ALA A 32 1.49 -36.81 -15.44
N VAL A 33 0.96 -35.70 -14.92
CA VAL A 33 0.70 -34.47 -15.67
C VAL A 33 1.55 -33.28 -15.22
N ARG A 34 2.25 -33.43 -14.08
CA ARG A 34 3.08 -32.37 -13.53
C ARG A 34 4.31 -32.11 -14.40
N VAL A 35 4.60 -30.83 -14.61
CA VAL A 35 5.73 -30.35 -15.43
C VAL A 35 6.65 -29.44 -14.63
N ASP A 36 7.89 -29.29 -15.10
CA ASP A 36 8.84 -28.34 -14.54
C ASP A 36 8.56 -26.91 -15.01
N ALA A 37 8.64 -25.95 -14.10
CA ALA A 37 8.31 -24.54 -14.33
C ALA A 37 9.07 -23.93 -15.52
N LYS A 38 10.36 -24.23 -15.67
CA LYS A 38 11.19 -23.74 -16.79
C LYS A 38 10.76 -24.25 -18.17
N THR A 39 9.90 -25.28 -18.26
CA THR A 39 9.41 -25.79 -19.54
C THR A 39 8.18 -25.04 -20.06
N LEU A 40 7.61 -24.17 -19.22
CA LEU A 40 6.40 -23.42 -19.55
C LEU A 40 6.67 -22.35 -20.62
N ARG A 41 5.69 -22.11 -21.47
CA ARG A 41 5.72 -21.12 -22.54
C ARG A 41 4.55 -20.15 -22.48
N CYS A 42 3.86 -20.07 -21.36
CA CYS A 42 2.90 -19.00 -21.09
C CYS A 42 3.63 -17.75 -20.59
N LYS A 43 3.02 -16.58 -20.75
CA LYS A 43 3.57 -15.31 -20.24
C LYS A 43 3.17 -15.04 -18.81
N VAL A 44 1.94 -15.44 -18.46
CA VAL A 44 1.32 -15.19 -17.16
C VAL A 44 0.71 -16.49 -16.63
N ILE A 45 0.84 -16.71 -15.32
CA ILE A 45 0.11 -17.74 -14.58
C ILE A 45 -0.79 -17.03 -13.56
N GLY A 46 -2.08 -17.44 -13.51
CA GLY A 46 -3.03 -17.03 -12.49
C GLY A 46 -3.54 -18.24 -11.71
N GLU A 47 -3.46 -18.18 -10.40
CA GLU A 47 -3.87 -19.27 -9.51
C GLU A 47 -5.22 -18.94 -8.84
N GLY A 48 -6.32 -19.12 -9.62
CA GLY A 48 -7.68 -19.01 -9.10
C GLY A 48 -8.07 -20.12 -8.13
N ALA A 49 -7.27 -21.17 -8.01
CA ALA A 49 -7.36 -22.23 -7.03
C ALA A 49 -5.99 -22.46 -6.38
N ASN A 50 -5.99 -22.99 -5.15
CA ASN A 50 -4.77 -23.18 -4.37
C ASN A 50 -3.88 -24.29 -4.95
N LEU A 51 -2.59 -24.17 -4.68
CA LEU A 51 -1.55 -25.19 -4.89
C LEU A 51 -1.27 -25.56 -6.35
N GLY A 52 -1.60 -24.71 -7.31
CA GLY A 52 -1.36 -24.98 -8.74
C GLY A 52 0.13 -25.14 -9.07
N VAL A 53 0.99 -24.40 -8.38
CA VAL A 53 2.43 -24.33 -8.54
C VAL A 53 3.10 -24.46 -7.16
N THR A 54 4.21 -25.19 -7.05
CA THR A 54 5.04 -25.16 -5.83
C THR A 54 5.69 -23.78 -5.67
N GLN A 55 6.02 -23.38 -4.43
CA GLN A 55 6.65 -22.07 -4.21
C GLN A 55 8.00 -21.96 -4.95
N LEU A 56 8.83 -22.98 -4.93
CA LEU A 56 10.07 -23.00 -5.73
C LEU A 56 9.81 -22.97 -7.24
N GLY A 57 8.71 -23.61 -7.69
CA GLY A 57 8.28 -23.54 -9.09
C GLY A 57 7.87 -22.13 -9.49
N ARG A 58 7.17 -21.38 -8.61
CA ARG A 58 6.84 -19.96 -8.82
C ARG A 58 8.10 -19.13 -8.97
N ILE A 59 9.06 -19.31 -8.06
CA ILE A 59 10.34 -18.57 -8.08
C ILE A 59 11.12 -18.89 -9.37
N GLU A 60 11.25 -20.17 -9.75
CA GLU A 60 11.93 -20.58 -10.98
C GLU A 60 11.28 -19.94 -12.22
N TYR A 61 9.94 -19.97 -12.31
CA TYR A 61 9.20 -19.37 -13.42
C TYR A 61 9.36 -17.85 -13.48
N ALA A 62 9.29 -17.17 -12.34
CA ALA A 62 9.49 -15.73 -12.25
C ALA A 62 10.90 -15.30 -12.65
N ARG A 63 11.94 -16.02 -12.18
CA ARG A 63 13.35 -15.79 -12.58
C ARG A 63 13.58 -16.00 -14.08
N ALA A 64 12.78 -16.85 -14.72
CA ALA A 64 12.82 -17.05 -16.18
C ALA A 64 12.06 -15.97 -16.96
N GLY A 65 11.50 -14.96 -16.30
CA GLY A 65 10.76 -13.83 -16.92
C GLY A 65 9.25 -14.04 -17.02
N GLY A 66 8.71 -15.11 -16.42
CA GLY A 66 7.27 -15.34 -16.31
C GLY A 66 6.63 -14.45 -15.24
N ARG A 67 5.34 -14.15 -15.36
CA ARG A 67 4.60 -13.34 -14.39
C ARG A 67 3.58 -14.18 -13.64
N LEU A 68 3.69 -14.18 -12.32
CA LEU A 68 2.72 -14.77 -11.41
C LEU A 68 2.88 -14.18 -10.01
N ASN A 69 1.87 -14.34 -9.18
CA ASN A 69 1.96 -14.08 -7.74
C ASN A 69 2.08 -15.44 -7.00
N THR A 70 1.49 -15.54 -5.82
CA THR A 70 1.20 -16.78 -5.12
C THR A 70 -0.29 -17.07 -5.21
N ASP A 71 -0.69 -18.31 -4.96
CA ASP A 71 -2.10 -18.71 -4.93
C ASP A 71 -2.92 -17.89 -3.93
N PHE A 72 -2.41 -17.66 -2.71
CA PHE A 72 -3.11 -16.91 -1.66
C PHE A 72 -3.28 -15.40 -1.99
N ILE A 73 -2.53 -14.88 -2.96
CA ILE A 73 -2.75 -13.54 -3.52
C ILE A 73 -3.81 -13.60 -4.62
N ASP A 74 -3.63 -14.50 -5.60
CA ASP A 74 -4.51 -14.55 -6.77
C ASP A 74 -5.93 -14.99 -6.41
N ASN A 75 -6.10 -15.91 -5.46
CA ASN A 75 -7.40 -16.38 -4.99
C ASN A 75 -7.89 -15.77 -3.67
N SER A 76 -7.28 -14.70 -3.20
CA SER A 76 -7.66 -14.03 -1.95
C SER A 76 -9.15 -13.70 -1.86
N ALA A 77 -9.79 -13.44 -3.00
CA ALA A 77 -11.20 -13.13 -3.08
C ALA A 77 -12.13 -14.22 -2.49
N GLY A 78 -11.72 -15.50 -2.57
CA GLY A 78 -12.51 -16.60 -2.00
C GLY A 78 -12.63 -16.53 -0.47
N VAL A 79 -11.52 -16.27 0.20
CA VAL A 79 -11.45 -16.12 1.66
C VAL A 79 -12.07 -14.79 2.10
N ASP A 80 -11.77 -13.71 1.40
CA ASP A 80 -12.25 -12.37 1.71
C ASP A 80 -13.78 -12.26 1.60
N CYS A 81 -14.39 -12.92 0.60
CA CYS A 81 -15.84 -13.12 0.52
C CYS A 81 -16.41 -13.76 1.79
N SER A 82 -15.76 -14.81 2.30
CA SER A 82 -16.19 -15.50 3.51
C SER A 82 -16.04 -14.62 4.75
N ASP A 83 -15.00 -13.82 4.82
CA ASP A 83 -14.77 -12.88 5.93
C ASP A 83 -15.84 -11.80 5.96
N HIS A 84 -16.14 -11.15 4.83
CA HIS A 84 -17.25 -10.21 4.71
C HIS A 84 -18.60 -10.85 5.06
N GLU A 85 -18.87 -12.06 4.56
CA GLU A 85 -20.11 -12.79 4.84
C GLU A 85 -20.29 -13.01 6.34
N VAL A 86 -19.27 -13.51 7.04
CA VAL A 86 -19.33 -13.78 8.48
C VAL A 86 -19.55 -12.47 9.26
N ASN A 87 -18.81 -11.41 8.96
CA ASN A 87 -18.93 -10.14 9.67
C ASN A 87 -20.27 -9.45 9.40
N ILE A 88 -20.81 -9.51 8.19
CA ILE A 88 -22.16 -9.04 7.87
C ILE A 88 -23.21 -9.82 8.66
N LYS A 89 -23.10 -11.14 8.74
CA LYS A 89 -24.02 -11.98 9.52
C LYS A 89 -23.99 -11.66 11.01
N ILE A 90 -22.80 -11.46 11.59
CA ILE A 90 -22.65 -11.04 13.00
C ILE A 90 -23.40 -9.73 13.25
N ALA A 91 -23.22 -8.72 12.38
CA ALA A 91 -23.91 -7.44 12.51
C ALA A 91 -25.44 -7.59 12.39
N LEU A 92 -25.90 -8.41 11.44
CA LEU A 92 -27.33 -8.62 11.21
C LEU A 92 -27.99 -9.51 12.27
N ASP A 93 -27.27 -10.43 12.92
CA ASP A 93 -27.80 -11.23 14.03
C ASP A 93 -28.20 -10.36 15.22
N ASP A 94 -27.46 -9.30 15.51
CA ASP A 94 -27.82 -8.33 16.54
C ASP A 94 -29.13 -7.58 16.20
N VAL A 95 -29.34 -7.26 14.91
CA VAL A 95 -30.56 -6.59 14.41
C VAL A 95 -31.78 -7.52 14.48
N VAL A 96 -31.61 -8.78 14.05
CA VAL A 96 -32.68 -9.79 14.06
C VAL A 96 -33.07 -10.16 15.50
N SER A 97 -32.08 -10.37 16.37
CA SER A 97 -32.30 -10.70 17.79
C SER A 97 -32.93 -9.54 18.55
N GLY A 98 -32.68 -8.30 18.17
CA GLY A 98 -33.33 -7.10 18.71
C GLY A 98 -34.78 -6.92 18.26
N GLY A 99 -35.21 -7.68 17.25
CA GLY A 99 -36.59 -7.61 16.71
C GLY A 99 -36.79 -6.50 15.66
N ASP A 100 -35.72 -5.80 15.28
CA ASP A 100 -35.75 -4.70 14.28
C ASP A 100 -35.85 -5.22 12.84
N MET A 101 -35.60 -6.52 12.62
CA MET A 101 -35.64 -7.19 11.32
C MET A 101 -36.10 -8.67 11.48
N ASN A 102 -36.92 -9.15 10.54
CA ASN A 102 -37.18 -10.58 10.42
C ASN A 102 -36.26 -11.27 9.40
N LEU A 103 -36.26 -12.61 9.37
CA LEU A 103 -35.36 -13.37 8.49
C LEU A 103 -35.56 -13.08 7.00
N ASN A 104 -36.80 -12.87 6.54
CA ASN A 104 -37.07 -12.56 5.14
C ASN A 104 -36.50 -11.18 4.74
N GLN A 105 -36.58 -10.21 5.64
CA GLN A 105 -36.01 -8.90 5.43
C GLN A 105 -34.48 -8.96 5.43
N ARG A 106 -33.88 -9.79 6.31
CA ARG A 106 -32.42 -10.02 6.30
C ARG A 106 -31.98 -10.63 4.98
N ASP A 107 -32.67 -11.67 4.51
CA ASP A 107 -32.30 -12.35 3.27
C ASP A 107 -32.43 -11.42 2.05
N ALA A 108 -33.45 -10.58 2.01
CA ALA A 108 -33.60 -9.55 0.99
C ALA A 108 -32.44 -8.51 1.03
N LEU A 109 -32.02 -8.11 2.24
CA LEU A 109 -30.89 -7.21 2.41
C LEU A 109 -29.55 -7.83 1.99
N LEU A 110 -29.33 -9.13 2.27
CA LEU A 110 -28.14 -9.85 1.81
C LEU A 110 -28.05 -9.85 0.28
N VAL A 111 -29.17 -10.10 -0.41
CA VAL A 111 -29.23 -10.03 -1.88
C VAL A 111 -28.92 -8.61 -2.38
N GLU A 112 -29.47 -7.58 -1.73
CA GLU A 112 -29.21 -6.17 -2.08
C GLU A 112 -27.72 -5.79 -1.99
N MET A 113 -26.97 -6.44 -1.10
CA MET A 113 -25.56 -6.14 -0.84
C MET A 113 -24.57 -6.94 -1.70
N THR A 114 -25.01 -7.95 -2.44
CA THR A 114 -24.14 -8.91 -3.13
C THR A 114 -23.13 -8.22 -4.06
N ASP A 115 -23.59 -7.31 -4.89
CA ASP A 115 -22.72 -6.62 -5.86
C ASP A 115 -21.66 -5.74 -5.15
N GLU A 116 -22.05 -5.01 -4.11
CA GLU A 116 -21.11 -4.16 -3.37
C GLU A 116 -20.09 -4.99 -2.57
N VAL A 117 -20.45 -6.14 -2.04
CA VAL A 117 -19.50 -7.08 -1.42
C VAL A 117 -18.50 -7.57 -2.47
N SER A 118 -18.96 -7.91 -3.66
CA SER A 118 -18.08 -8.32 -4.75
C SER A 118 -17.10 -7.21 -5.14
N GLU A 119 -17.57 -5.95 -5.21
CA GLU A 119 -16.71 -4.79 -5.47
C GLU A 119 -15.65 -4.60 -4.38
N LEU A 120 -16.00 -4.73 -3.10
CA LEU A 120 -15.06 -4.61 -1.98
C LEU A 120 -13.96 -5.69 -2.08
N VAL A 121 -14.36 -6.94 -2.26
CA VAL A 121 -13.46 -8.09 -2.36
C VAL A 121 -12.52 -7.98 -3.57
N LEU A 122 -13.03 -7.60 -4.74
CA LEU A 122 -12.22 -7.41 -5.94
C LEU A 122 -11.25 -6.24 -5.77
N ASN A 123 -11.66 -5.17 -5.09
CA ASN A 123 -10.79 -4.05 -4.79
C ASN A 123 -9.63 -4.46 -3.85
N ASP A 124 -9.90 -5.27 -2.83
CA ASP A 124 -8.86 -5.73 -1.91
C ASP A 124 -7.85 -6.65 -2.61
N ASN A 125 -8.31 -7.53 -3.51
CA ASN A 125 -7.43 -8.32 -4.37
C ASN A 125 -6.60 -7.43 -5.31
N TYR A 126 -7.24 -6.45 -5.96
CA TYR A 126 -6.57 -5.49 -6.85
C TYR A 126 -5.45 -4.73 -6.13
N LEU A 127 -5.70 -4.18 -4.95
CA LEU A 127 -4.71 -3.40 -4.20
C LEU A 127 -3.48 -4.22 -3.80
N GLN A 128 -3.65 -5.49 -3.48
CA GLN A 128 -2.53 -6.38 -3.17
C GLN A 128 -1.64 -6.64 -4.40
N THR A 129 -2.27 -6.95 -5.53
CA THR A 129 -1.54 -7.20 -6.78
C THR A 129 -0.85 -5.95 -7.31
N GLN A 130 -1.46 -4.78 -7.14
CA GLN A 130 -0.88 -3.48 -7.44
C GLN A 130 0.37 -3.21 -6.59
N ALA A 131 0.31 -3.41 -5.28
CA ALA A 131 1.44 -3.25 -4.37
C ALA A 131 2.62 -4.16 -4.76
N ILE A 132 2.34 -5.43 -5.13
CA ILE A 132 3.37 -6.36 -5.60
C ILE A 132 3.98 -5.88 -6.93
N SER A 133 3.18 -5.34 -7.84
CA SER A 133 3.66 -4.80 -9.12
C SER A 133 4.56 -3.57 -8.94
N GLN A 134 4.26 -2.70 -7.99
CA GLN A 134 5.10 -1.56 -7.64
C GLN A 134 6.44 -2.00 -7.04
N ALA A 135 6.40 -2.97 -6.12
CA ALA A 135 7.62 -3.52 -5.54
C ALA A 135 8.51 -4.24 -6.57
N GLU A 136 7.91 -4.98 -7.52
CA GLU A 136 8.65 -5.65 -8.61
C GLU A 136 9.47 -4.67 -9.43
N ARG A 137 8.91 -3.51 -9.77
CA ARG A 137 9.61 -2.48 -10.57
C ARG A 137 10.85 -1.92 -9.89
N ARG A 138 10.84 -1.89 -8.58
CA ARG A 138 11.90 -1.34 -7.73
C ARG A 138 12.62 -2.44 -6.94
N ALA A 139 12.51 -3.69 -7.39
CA ALA A 139 12.98 -4.83 -6.62
C ALA A 139 14.46 -4.74 -6.19
N PRO A 140 15.42 -4.30 -7.04
CA PRO A 140 16.79 -4.10 -6.60
C PRO A 140 16.95 -2.98 -5.55
N GLU A 141 16.21 -1.88 -5.68
CA GLU A 141 16.27 -0.73 -4.75
C GLU A 141 15.71 -1.08 -3.37
N LEU A 142 14.69 -1.94 -3.33
CA LEU A 142 14.01 -2.34 -2.12
C LEU A 142 14.67 -3.53 -1.41
N LEU A 143 15.67 -4.18 -2.03
CA LEU A 143 16.21 -5.44 -1.56
C LEU A 143 16.80 -5.35 -0.15
N GLU A 144 17.59 -4.31 0.14
CA GLU A 144 18.23 -4.13 1.44
C GLU A 144 17.21 -3.88 2.56
N SER A 145 16.21 -3.04 2.30
CA SER A 145 15.11 -2.77 3.23
C SER A 145 14.29 -4.03 3.50
N GLN A 146 13.94 -4.79 2.46
CA GLN A 146 13.24 -6.08 2.57
C GLN A 146 14.05 -7.11 3.34
N TRP A 147 15.35 -7.14 3.16
CA TRP A 147 16.26 -8.01 3.92
C TRP A 147 16.25 -7.69 5.43
N ARG A 148 16.29 -6.39 5.78
CA ARG A 148 16.17 -5.96 7.18
C ARG A 148 14.83 -6.37 7.79
N VAL A 149 13.73 -6.23 7.05
CA VAL A 149 12.40 -6.69 7.47
C VAL A 149 12.40 -8.19 7.73
N MET A 150 12.92 -9.02 6.81
CA MET A 150 13.00 -10.47 7.00
C MET A 150 13.75 -10.83 8.29
N ARG A 151 14.93 -10.26 8.51
CA ARG A 151 15.72 -10.47 9.74
C ARG A 151 14.98 -10.02 11.00
N SER A 152 14.21 -8.93 10.91
CA SER A 152 13.40 -8.45 12.02
C SER A 152 12.26 -9.41 12.36
N LEU A 153 11.57 -9.92 11.35
CA LEU A 153 10.48 -10.88 11.51
C LEU A 153 10.98 -12.23 12.05
N GLU A 154 12.14 -12.70 11.58
CA GLU A 154 12.79 -13.91 12.13
C GLU A 154 13.14 -13.76 13.61
N ARG A 155 13.77 -12.63 14.01
CA ARG A 155 14.08 -12.36 15.42
C ARG A 155 12.84 -12.34 16.31
N ARG A 156 11.69 -11.96 15.75
CA ARG A 156 10.39 -11.95 16.43
C ARG A 156 9.68 -13.31 16.41
N GLY A 157 10.23 -14.30 15.70
CA GLY A 157 9.59 -15.61 15.50
C GLY A 157 8.34 -15.55 14.63
N LEU A 158 8.21 -14.55 13.77
CA LEU A 158 7.08 -14.33 12.87
C LEU A 158 7.35 -14.78 11.43
N LEU A 159 8.58 -15.18 11.11
CA LEU A 159 8.99 -15.66 9.81
C LEU A 159 10.01 -16.79 9.98
N ASP A 160 9.89 -17.82 9.14
CA ASP A 160 10.88 -18.89 8.97
C ASP A 160 11.21 -18.97 7.47
N ARG A 161 12.32 -18.32 7.04
CA ARG A 161 12.68 -18.23 5.62
C ARG A 161 12.82 -19.59 4.92
N PRO A 162 13.46 -20.61 5.54
CA PRO A 162 13.50 -21.96 4.96
C PRO A 162 12.13 -22.56 4.66
N ILE A 163 11.17 -22.44 5.59
CA ILE A 163 9.80 -22.96 5.40
C ILE A 163 9.08 -22.21 4.28
N GLU A 164 9.25 -20.89 4.23
CA GLU A 164 8.59 -20.02 3.25
C GLU A 164 9.33 -19.95 1.90
N HIS A 165 10.44 -20.67 1.75
CA HIS A 165 11.31 -20.63 0.57
C HIS A 165 11.80 -19.21 0.21
N LEU A 166 12.01 -18.37 1.23
CA LEU A 166 12.66 -17.08 1.06
C LEU A 166 14.18 -17.22 1.08
N PRO A 167 14.92 -16.36 0.36
CA PRO A 167 16.38 -16.45 0.29
C PRO A 167 17.02 -16.22 1.65
N ASP A 168 18.05 -17.02 1.96
CA ASP A 168 18.92 -16.82 3.12
C ASP A 168 19.85 -15.62 2.91
N ASP A 169 20.71 -15.32 3.90
CA ASP A 169 21.60 -14.17 3.84
C ASP A 169 22.66 -14.25 2.75
N GLU A 170 23.11 -15.46 2.38
CA GLU A 170 24.06 -15.65 1.29
C GLU A 170 23.42 -15.35 -0.07
N HIS A 171 22.23 -15.92 -0.31
CA HIS A 171 21.48 -15.64 -1.54
C HIS A 171 21.01 -14.17 -1.63
N MET A 172 20.70 -13.51 -0.49
CA MET A 172 20.38 -12.08 -0.51
C MET A 172 21.60 -11.23 -0.92
N ALA A 173 22.80 -11.59 -0.47
CA ALA A 173 24.05 -10.93 -0.88
C ALA A 173 24.34 -11.16 -2.37
N ASP A 174 24.08 -12.37 -2.89
CA ASP A 174 24.23 -12.66 -4.31
C ASP A 174 23.26 -11.84 -5.16
N LEU A 175 21.98 -11.75 -4.76
CA LEU A 175 20.99 -10.91 -5.44
C LEU A 175 21.43 -9.44 -5.49
N GLN A 176 21.94 -8.92 -4.38
CA GLN A 176 22.45 -7.56 -4.30
C GLN A 176 23.64 -7.34 -5.23
N SER A 177 24.59 -8.28 -5.26
CA SER A 177 25.76 -8.23 -6.16
C SER A 177 25.36 -8.25 -7.64
N ASP A 178 24.33 -9.00 -7.97
CA ASP A 178 23.82 -9.16 -9.34
C ASP A 178 22.87 -8.02 -9.76
N GLY A 179 22.57 -7.07 -8.87
CA GLY A 179 21.62 -5.99 -9.13
C GLY A 179 20.18 -6.49 -9.30
N LEU A 180 19.85 -7.60 -8.65
CA LEU A 180 18.52 -8.21 -8.65
C LEU A 180 17.79 -7.93 -7.34
N GLY A 181 16.49 -8.20 -7.34
CA GLY A 181 15.65 -8.14 -6.14
C GLY A 181 14.84 -9.42 -5.94
N LEU A 182 13.94 -9.40 -4.97
CA LEU A 182 12.97 -10.48 -4.78
C LEU A 182 12.06 -10.61 -6.00
N THR A 183 11.72 -11.84 -6.35
CA THR A 183 10.67 -12.12 -7.32
C THR A 183 9.29 -11.79 -6.75
N ARG A 184 8.27 -11.63 -7.61
CA ARG A 184 6.88 -11.42 -7.16
C ARG A 184 6.41 -12.44 -6.13
N PRO A 185 6.57 -13.77 -6.33
CA PRO A 185 6.15 -14.76 -5.32
C PRO A 185 6.96 -14.70 -4.02
N GLU A 186 8.24 -14.36 -4.04
CA GLU A 186 9.04 -14.14 -2.83
C GLU A 186 8.54 -12.89 -2.09
N TYR A 187 8.34 -11.79 -2.82
CA TYR A 187 7.81 -10.56 -2.22
C TYR A 187 6.39 -10.74 -1.69
N ALA A 188 5.51 -11.50 -2.36
CA ALA A 188 4.15 -11.77 -1.90
C ALA A 188 4.13 -12.46 -0.52
N VAL A 189 5.06 -13.39 -0.27
CA VAL A 189 5.24 -14.01 1.04
C VAL A 189 5.65 -12.97 2.08
N LEU A 190 6.71 -12.21 1.82
CA LEU A 190 7.18 -11.16 2.75
C LEU A 190 6.08 -10.12 3.03
N PHE A 191 5.35 -9.70 1.99
CA PHE A 191 4.23 -8.76 2.07
C PHE A 191 3.12 -9.25 3.00
N SER A 192 2.80 -10.54 2.93
CA SER A 192 1.80 -11.16 3.80
C SER A 192 2.26 -11.25 5.25
N HIS A 193 3.53 -11.63 5.49
CA HIS A 193 4.12 -11.64 6.82
C HIS A 193 4.21 -10.24 7.44
N ALA A 194 4.50 -9.22 6.64
CA ALA A 194 4.48 -7.82 7.10
C ALA A 194 3.07 -7.39 7.54
N LYS A 195 2.01 -7.81 6.82
CA LYS A 195 0.63 -7.57 7.24
C LYS A 195 0.30 -8.28 8.55
N ILE A 196 0.64 -9.55 8.70
CA ILE A 196 0.40 -10.32 9.92
C ILE A 196 1.11 -9.66 11.11
N ALA A 197 2.36 -9.24 10.92
CA ALA A 197 3.15 -8.57 11.95
C ALA A 197 2.54 -7.24 12.37
N LEU A 198 2.18 -6.38 11.41
CA LEU A 198 1.58 -5.08 11.70
C LEU A 198 0.21 -5.23 12.35
N TYR A 199 -0.64 -6.13 11.88
CA TYR A 199 -1.92 -6.44 12.53
C TYR A 199 -1.71 -6.83 14.01
N GLY A 200 -0.74 -7.72 14.26
CA GLY A 200 -0.38 -8.15 15.62
C GLY A 200 0.15 -7.02 16.51
N ASP A 201 0.86 -6.06 15.91
CA ASP A 201 1.37 -4.88 16.61
C ASP A 201 0.26 -3.85 16.91
N LEU A 202 -0.71 -3.68 16.01
CA LEU A 202 -1.79 -2.70 16.17
C LEU A 202 -2.94 -3.17 17.07
N LEU A 203 -3.31 -4.45 17.00
CA LEU A 203 -4.47 -4.97 17.73
C LEU A 203 -4.44 -4.74 19.24
N PRO A 204 -3.30 -4.87 19.96
CA PRO A 204 -3.25 -4.62 21.40
C PRO A 204 -3.21 -3.13 21.77
N THR A 205 -3.04 -2.22 20.82
CA THR A 205 -2.99 -0.76 21.07
C THR A 205 -4.38 -0.14 21.18
N ASP A 206 -4.44 1.17 21.36
CA ASP A 206 -5.69 1.94 21.36
C ASP A 206 -6.16 2.39 19.95
N ILE A 207 -5.36 2.15 18.89
CA ILE A 207 -5.75 2.45 17.48
C ILE A 207 -7.12 1.86 17.12
N PRO A 208 -7.41 0.57 17.40
CA PRO A 208 -8.70 -0.01 17.03
C PRO A 208 -9.90 0.64 17.74
N ASP A 209 -9.67 1.34 18.83
CA ASP A 209 -10.69 2.04 19.59
C ASP A 209 -10.76 3.56 19.31
N ASP A 210 -9.89 4.08 18.44
CA ASP A 210 -9.89 5.49 18.11
C ASP A 210 -11.20 5.91 17.41
N ALA A 211 -11.90 6.88 18.00
CA ALA A 211 -13.20 7.34 17.49
C ALA A 211 -13.14 7.87 16.05
N TYR A 212 -12.00 8.35 15.59
CA TYR A 212 -11.83 8.79 14.22
C TYR A 212 -11.93 7.62 13.21
N LEU A 213 -11.54 6.41 13.61
CA LEU A 213 -11.51 5.22 12.75
C LEU A 213 -12.87 4.50 12.66
N VAL A 214 -13.89 4.92 13.38
CA VAL A 214 -15.27 4.39 13.21
C VAL A 214 -15.74 4.54 11.75
N LYS A 215 -15.34 5.59 11.06
CA LYS A 215 -15.61 5.74 9.63
C LYS A 215 -14.90 4.71 8.75
N ASP A 216 -13.71 4.26 9.15
CA ASP A 216 -12.97 3.24 8.44
C ASP A 216 -13.56 1.85 8.72
N LEU A 217 -13.99 1.58 9.96
CA LEU A 217 -14.85 0.42 10.28
C LEU A 217 -16.11 0.40 9.41
N ALA A 218 -16.80 1.53 9.27
CA ALA A 218 -18.01 1.60 8.45
C ALA A 218 -17.75 1.31 6.96
N ARG A 219 -16.55 1.65 6.44
CA ARG A 219 -16.18 1.39 5.03
C ARG A 219 -15.97 -0.09 4.71
N TYR A 220 -15.63 -0.90 5.69
CA TYR A 220 -15.56 -2.35 5.53
C TYR A 220 -16.93 -2.96 5.18
N PHE A 221 -18.03 -2.37 5.62
CA PHE A 221 -19.38 -2.88 5.38
C PHE A 221 -20.04 -2.24 4.17
N PRO A 222 -20.91 -2.97 3.43
CA PRO A 222 -21.70 -2.42 2.33
C PRO A 222 -22.60 -1.27 2.77
N ARG A 223 -22.83 -0.30 1.85
CA ARG A 223 -23.63 0.91 2.12
C ARG A 223 -25.03 0.63 2.68
N PRO A 224 -25.80 -0.36 2.19
CA PRO A 224 -27.12 -0.64 2.77
C PRO A 224 -27.05 -0.98 4.26
N LEU A 225 -26.06 -1.77 4.69
CA LEU A 225 -25.86 -2.13 6.09
C LEU A 225 -25.45 -0.93 6.93
N ARG A 226 -24.37 -0.25 6.55
CA ARG A 226 -23.80 0.86 7.32
C ARG A 226 -24.71 2.10 7.42
N LYS A 227 -25.65 2.28 6.45
CA LYS A 227 -26.62 3.38 6.49
C LYS A 227 -27.86 3.06 7.33
N ARG A 228 -28.29 1.79 7.34
CA ARG A 228 -29.51 1.39 8.07
C ARG A 228 -29.23 0.99 9.50
N PHE A 229 -28.01 0.48 9.78
CA PHE A 229 -27.62 -0.14 11.05
C PHE A 229 -26.27 0.38 11.54
N GLU A 230 -26.09 1.71 11.52
CA GLU A 230 -24.85 2.38 11.92
C GLU A 230 -24.41 2.02 13.34
N GLU A 231 -25.38 1.92 14.29
CA GLU A 231 -25.08 1.55 15.67
C GLU A 231 -24.59 0.11 15.79
N GLN A 232 -25.18 -0.83 15.05
CA GLN A 232 -24.78 -2.25 15.09
C GLN A 232 -23.39 -2.42 14.48
N VAL A 233 -23.09 -1.72 13.38
CA VAL A 233 -21.76 -1.67 12.79
C VAL A 233 -20.74 -1.08 13.80
N ALA A 234 -21.06 0.05 14.45
CA ALA A 234 -20.15 0.68 15.41
C ALA A 234 -19.90 -0.19 16.67
N ARG A 235 -20.86 -1.05 17.03
CA ARG A 235 -20.76 -1.99 18.16
C ARG A 235 -20.41 -3.41 17.75
N HIS A 236 -19.95 -3.62 16.51
CA HIS A 236 -19.61 -4.96 16.02
C HIS A 236 -18.65 -5.67 16.98
N ARG A 237 -18.88 -6.97 17.23
CA ARG A 237 -18.08 -7.75 18.21
C ARG A 237 -16.61 -7.82 17.87
N LEU A 238 -16.29 -7.87 16.56
CA LEU A 238 -14.94 -7.91 16.01
C LEU A 238 -14.48 -6.54 15.49
N ARG A 239 -15.06 -5.42 15.99
CA ARG A 239 -14.71 -4.08 15.50
C ARG A 239 -13.22 -3.76 15.61
N ARG A 240 -12.56 -4.24 16.67
CA ARG A 240 -11.12 -4.02 16.88
C ARG A 240 -10.30 -4.75 15.82
N GLU A 241 -10.62 -5.99 15.58
CA GLU A 241 -9.97 -6.83 14.57
C GLU A 241 -10.19 -6.25 13.17
N ILE A 242 -11.41 -5.84 12.84
CA ILE A 242 -11.73 -5.23 11.53
C ILE A 242 -10.97 -3.92 11.35
N VAL A 243 -10.93 -3.04 12.36
CA VAL A 243 -10.18 -1.77 12.27
C VAL A 243 -8.68 -2.03 12.13
N ALA A 244 -8.10 -2.93 12.93
CA ALA A 244 -6.69 -3.28 12.83
C ALA A 244 -6.33 -3.85 11.44
N THR A 245 -7.16 -4.76 10.90
CA THR A 245 -7.00 -5.31 9.54
C THR A 245 -7.12 -4.20 8.48
N TYR A 246 -8.13 -3.35 8.58
CA TYR A 246 -8.36 -2.27 7.62
C TYR A 246 -7.19 -1.27 7.60
N VAL A 247 -6.69 -0.87 8.78
CA VAL A 247 -5.52 0.04 8.87
C VAL A 247 -4.28 -0.64 8.30
N THR A 248 -4.04 -1.90 8.64
CA THR A 248 -2.93 -2.70 8.13
C THR A 248 -2.97 -2.78 6.59
N ASN A 249 -4.11 -3.18 6.02
CA ASN A 249 -4.27 -3.27 4.58
C ASN A 249 -4.14 -1.91 3.90
N SER A 250 -4.79 -0.86 4.44
CA SER A 250 -4.67 0.50 3.92
C SER A 250 -3.22 0.98 3.86
N LEU A 251 -2.40 0.62 4.84
CA LEU A 251 -1.00 1.01 4.91
C LEU A 251 -0.14 0.14 3.99
N ILE A 252 -0.09 -1.16 4.23
CA ILE A 252 0.82 -2.06 3.51
C ILE A 252 0.53 -2.10 2.01
N ASN A 253 -0.74 -2.06 1.59
CA ASN A 253 -1.10 -2.02 0.17
C ASN A 253 -0.69 -0.71 -0.54
N ARG A 254 -0.40 0.37 0.20
CA ARG A 254 -0.06 1.68 -0.38
C ARG A 254 1.42 2.05 -0.31
N VAL A 255 2.12 1.56 0.71
CA VAL A 255 3.51 1.96 0.97
C VAL A 255 4.45 0.76 1.16
N GLY A 256 3.97 -0.46 0.91
CA GLY A 256 4.79 -1.68 0.89
C GLY A 256 5.13 -2.28 2.24
N ALA A 257 5.82 -3.43 2.20
CA ALA A 257 6.11 -4.27 3.36
C ALA A 257 7.15 -3.68 4.32
N ALA A 258 8.04 -2.82 3.83
CA ALA A 258 9.17 -2.32 4.60
C ALA A 258 8.87 -1.02 5.37
N PHE A 259 7.87 -0.27 4.95
CA PHE A 259 7.57 1.08 5.43
C PHE A 259 7.54 1.22 6.96
N ILE A 260 6.80 0.36 7.65
CA ILE A 260 6.70 0.41 9.12
C ILE A 260 8.07 0.18 9.76
N HIS A 261 8.80 -0.81 9.26
CA HIS A 261 10.11 -1.16 9.80
C HIS A 261 11.11 -0.01 9.60
N ASP A 262 11.20 0.52 8.39
CA ASP A 262 12.13 1.59 8.05
C ASP A 262 11.84 2.87 8.84
N LEU A 263 10.57 3.28 8.94
CA LEU A 263 10.22 4.46 9.72
C LEU A 263 10.38 4.26 11.23
N THR A 264 10.17 3.05 11.74
CA THR A 264 10.44 2.71 13.14
C THR A 264 11.93 2.81 13.43
N GLU A 265 12.80 2.28 12.56
CA GLU A 265 14.26 2.38 12.70
C GLU A 265 14.76 3.83 12.61
N ARG A 266 14.27 4.60 11.62
CA ARG A 266 14.69 6.00 11.37
C ARG A 266 14.24 6.96 12.47
N SER A 267 13.01 6.82 12.96
CA SER A 267 12.39 7.81 13.86
C SER A 267 12.41 7.39 15.35
N GLY A 268 12.70 6.12 15.66
CA GLY A 268 12.52 5.55 16.99
C GLY A 268 11.05 5.53 17.46
N ALA A 269 10.09 5.73 16.55
CA ALA A 269 8.67 5.67 16.84
C ALA A 269 8.21 4.20 16.93
N SER A 270 7.13 3.96 17.68
CA SER A 270 6.46 2.66 17.67
C SER A 270 5.63 2.44 16.38
N ALA A 271 5.29 1.21 16.06
CA ALA A 271 4.49 0.88 14.87
C ALA A 271 3.12 1.59 14.89
N ASP A 272 2.50 1.74 16.05
CA ASP A 272 1.24 2.46 16.20
C ASP A 272 1.39 3.98 16.01
N ASP A 273 2.48 4.60 16.47
CA ASP A 273 2.77 6.01 16.17
C ASP A 273 2.95 6.24 14.66
N VAL A 274 3.69 5.35 13.96
CA VAL A 274 3.84 5.40 12.51
C VAL A 274 2.50 5.23 11.81
N ALA A 275 1.67 4.27 12.23
CA ALA A 275 0.34 4.07 11.67
C ALA A 275 -0.58 5.29 11.87
N ARG A 276 -0.54 5.95 13.06
CA ARG A 276 -1.26 7.20 13.30
C ARG A 276 -0.80 8.32 12.38
N ALA A 277 0.52 8.48 12.24
CA ALA A 277 1.10 9.49 11.35
C ALA A 277 0.72 9.25 9.89
N TYR A 278 0.74 7.99 9.43
CA TYR A 278 0.23 7.62 8.10
C TYR A 278 -1.24 7.99 7.90
N ILE A 279 -2.11 7.65 8.86
CA ILE A 279 -3.55 8.00 8.78
C ILE A 279 -3.73 9.51 8.70
N ILE A 280 -2.97 10.27 9.49
CA ILE A 280 -2.99 11.73 9.49
C ILE A 280 -2.53 12.25 8.11
N ALA A 281 -1.39 11.81 7.61
CA ALA A 281 -0.85 12.20 6.30
C ALA A 281 -1.87 11.94 5.18
N ARG A 282 -2.40 10.71 5.11
CA ARG A 282 -3.42 10.30 4.15
C ARG A 282 -4.66 11.19 4.15
N ASP A 283 -5.18 11.53 5.33
CA ASP A 283 -6.46 12.22 5.45
C ASP A 283 -6.31 13.75 5.51
N VAL A 284 -5.15 14.30 5.92
CA VAL A 284 -4.82 15.73 5.81
C VAL A 284 -4.67 16.16 4.36
N PHE A 285 -4.02 15.33 3.56
CA PHE A 285 -3.74 15.61 2.13
C PHE A 285 -4.80 15.03 1.19
N ASP A 286 -5.85 14.40 1.74
CA ASP A 286 -6.98 13.81 1.01
C ASP A 286 -6.53 12.87 -0.14
N LEU A 287 -5.63 11.93 0.16
CA LEU A 287 -4.97 11.10 -0.85
C LEU A 287 -5.86 9.99 -1.43
N ARG A 288 -6.96 9.63 -0.75
CA ARG A 288 -7.85 8.55 -1.22
C ARG A 288 -8.49 8.81 -2.60
N PRO A 289 -8.96 10.03 -2.94
CA PRO A 289 -9.39 10.33 -4.29
C PRO A 289 -8.29 10.17 -5.33
N LEU A 290 -7.06 10.62 -5.05
CA LEU A 290 -5.94 10.53 -5.98
C LEU A 290 -5.59 9.07 -6.31
N TRP A 291 -5.53 8.20 -5.30
CA TRP A 291 -5.33 6.77 -5.55
C TRP A 291 -6.42 6.19 -6.46
N ARG A 292 -7.69 6.47 -6.18
CA ARG A 292 -8.82 5.99 -7.02
C ARG A 292 -8.76 6.51 -8.45
N ASP A 293 -8.37 7.78 -8.62
CA ASP A 293 -8.28 8.39 -9.95
C ASP A 293 -7.12 7.78 -10.76
N ILE A 294 -6.00 7.40 -10.09
CA ILE A 294 -4.90 6.65 -10.71
C ILE A 294 -5.36 5.23 -11.07
N GLU A 295 -6.03 4.52 -10.16
CA GLU A 295 -6.55 3.16 -10.36
C GLU A 295 -7.57 3.11 -11.50
N ALA A 296 -8.38 4.15 -11.66
CA ALA A 296 -9.36 4.26 -12.75
C ALA A 296 -8.73 4.39 -14.15
N LEU A 297 -7.42 4.57 -14.23
CA LEU A 297 -6.68 4.62 -15.50
C LEU A 297 -6.24 3.24 -16.02
N ASP A 298 -6.65 2.16 -15.37
CA ASP A 298 -6.40 0.80 -15.86
C ASP A 298 -6.85 0.66 -17.32
N LEU A 299 -5.93 0.17 -18.18
CA LEU A 299 -6.10 0.04 -19.63
C LEU A 299 -6.23 1.36 -20.42
N GLU A 300 -6.31 2.51 -19.77
CA GLU A 300 -6.37 3.83 -20.40
C GLU A 300 -4.95 4.41 -20.67
N VAL A 301 -4.02 4.16 -19.72
CA VAL A 301 -2.61 4.54 -19.82
C VAL A 301 -1.72 3.30 -19.69
N THR A 302 -0.42 3.48 -19.91
CA THR A 302 0.53 2.38 -19.68
C THR A 302 0.64 2.06 -18.20
N ALA A 303 0.90 0.80 -17.85
CA ALA A 303 1.16 0.40 -16.47
C ALA A 303 2.39 1.15 -15.88
N GLU A 304 3.31 1.58 -16.74
CA GLU A 304 4.47 2.37 -16.34
C GLU A 304 4.06 3.74 -15.82
N THR A 305 3.29 4.50 -16.60
CA THR A 305 2.75 5.80 -16.21
C THR A 305 1.92 5.72 -14.93
N GLN A 306 1.06 4.70 -14.83
CA GLN A 306 0.22 4.50 -13.65
C GLN A 306 1.05 4.20 -12.39
N ASN A 307 2.05 3.33 -12.50
CA ASN A 307 2.92 2.99 -11.37
C ASN A 307 3.84 4.15 -10.96
N GLU A 308 4.28 4.98 -11.90
CA GLU A 308 5.05 6.20 -11.60
C GLU A 308 4.23 7.16 -10.72
N MET A 309 2.99 7.47 -11.13
CA MET A 309 2.10 8.32 -10.31
C MET A 309 1.81 7.73 -8.93
N ALA A 310 1.65 6.41 -8.84
CA ALA A 310 1.43 5.73 -7.56
C ALA A 310 2.67 5.81 -6.67
N HIS A 311 3.87 5.73 -7.25
CA HIS A 311 5.13 5.88 -6.53
C HIS A 311 5.34 7.32 -6.02
N GLU A 312 4.99 8.34 -6.78
CA GLU A 312 5.04 9.73 -6.31
C GLU A 312 4.13 9.96 -5.09
N LEU A 313 2.97 9.29 -5.05
CA LEU A 313 2.11 9.29 -3.86
C LEU A 313 2.73 8.55 -2.68
N GLU A 314 3.40 7.42 -2.91
CA GLU A 314 4.13 6.67 -1.89
C GLU A 314 5.22 7.53 -1.25
N GLU A 315 6.06 8.19 -2.06
CA GLU A 315 7.10 9.11 -1.59
C GLU A 315 6.52 10.28 -0.78
N LEU A 316 5.42 10.87 -1.25
CA LEU A 316 4.73 11.93 -0.51
C LEU A 316 4.28 11.42 0.86
N VAL A 317 3.62 10.27 0.91
CA VAL A 317 3.13 9.67 2.17
C VAL A 317 4.28 9.42 3.13
N GLU A 318 5.42 8.92 2.65
CA GLU A 318 6.60 8.69 3.49
C GLU A 318 7.10 9.99 4.10
N ARG A 319 7.37 11.02 3.29
CA ARG A 319 7.82 12.34 3.75
C ARG A 319 6.85 12.95 4.77
N LEU A 320 5.56 12.91 4.49
CA LEU A 320 4.53 13.45 5.38
C LEU A 320 4.43 12.66 6.70
N THR A 321 4.56 11.35 6.64
CA THR A 321 4.54 10.51 7.85
C THR A 321 5.72 10.86 8.76
N ILE A 322 6.92 10.97 8.20
CA ILE A 322 8.13 11.44 8.92
C ILE A 322 7.91 12.83 9.49
N TRP A 323 7.38 13.75 8.69
CA TRP A 323 7.11 15.12 9.14
C TRP A 323 6.16 15.16 10.35
N PHE A 324 5.04 14.42 10.32
CA PHE A 324 4.11 14.36 11.47
C PHE A 324 4.75 13.69 12.69
N LEU A 325 5.56 12.66 12.51
CA LEU A 325 6.32 12.03 13.60
C LEU A 325 7.29 13.00 14.28
N ALA A 326 7.94 13.88 13.51
CA ALA A 326 8.91 14.85 14.01
C ALA A 326 8.25 16.10 14.61
N ASN A 327 7.14 16.58 14.03
CA ASN A 327 6.56 17.90 14.36
C ASN A 327 5.30 17.86 15.23
N ALA A 328 4.79 16.68 15.57
CA ALA A 328 3.62 16.57 16.44
C ALA A 328 3.95 15.82 17.74
N ARG A 329 3.20 16.15 18.82
CA ARG A 329 3.40 15.50 20.12
C ARG A 329 2.84 14.08 20.09
N ARG A 330 3.63 13.12 20.54
CA ARG A 330 3.20 11.72 20.68
C ARG A 330 2.55 11.45 22.05
N PRO A 331 1.57 10.52 22.14
CA PRO A 331 0.91 9.87 21.02
C PRO A 331 0.13 10.89 20.16
N LEU A 332 0.09 10.64 18.84
CA LEU A 332 -0.57 11.52 17.89
C LEU A 332 -2.10 11.43 18.04
N ASP A 333 -2.77 12.56 18.30
CA ASP A 333 -4.22 12.66 18.22
C ASP A 333 -4.64 12.84 16.74
N ILE A 334 -5.19 11.78 16.16
CA ILE A 334 -5.55 11.71 14.74
C ILE A 334 -6.56 12.81 14.39
N ALA A 335 -7.68 12.86 15.13
CA ALA A 335 -8.78 13.79 14.83
C ALA A 335 -8.37 15.25 14.98
N ALA A 336 -7.69 15.59 16.09
CA ALA A 336 -7.25 16.94 16.38
C ALA A 336 -6.20 17.41 15.36
N THR A 337 -5.27 16.52 14.97
CA THR A 337 -4.22 16.86 14.00
C THR A 337 -4.81 17.08 12.61
N ILE A 338 -5.70 16.22 12.14
CA ILE A 338 -6.39 16.41 10.85
C ILE A 338 -7.20 17.70 10.85
N LYS A 339 -7.99 17.96 11.91
CA LYS A 339 -8.74 19.21 12.05
C LYS A 339 -7.84 20.45 11.96
N ARG A 340 -6.62 20.33 12.48
CA ARG A 340 -5.64 21.42 12.54
C ARG A 340 -5.02 21.72 11.19
N TYR A 341 -4.66 20.71 10.40
CA TYR A 341 -3.88 20.88 9.18
C TYR A 341 -4.69 20.81 7.88
N ALA A 342 -5.70 19.94 7.79
CA ALA A 342 -6.44 19.70 6.55
C ALA A 342 -7.05 20.95 5.88
N PRO A 343 -7.63 21.95 6.61
CA PRO A 343 -8.15 23.12 5.97
C PRO A 343 -7.07 23.93 5.23
N GLY A 344 -5.92 24.15 5.87
CA GLY A 344 -4.81 24.90 5.28
C GLY A 344 -4.15 24.16 4.11
N ILE A 345 -3.96 22.82 4.23
CA ILE A 345 -3.44 22.00 3.12
C ILE A 345 -4.39 22.06 1.91
N ARG A 346 -5.69 21.96 2.11
CA ARG A 346 -6.68 22.04 1.02
C ARG A 346 -6.65 23.41 0.33
N GLU A 347 -6.50 24.49 1.11
CA GLU A 347 -6.36 25.84 0.57
C GLU A 347 -5.07 25.97 -0.26
N LEU A 348 -3.93 25.47 0.25
CA LEU A 348 -2.66 25.42 -0.46
C LEU A 348 -2.77 24.62 -1.76
N ALA A 349 -3.23 23.38 -1.71
CA ALA A 349 -3.34 22.50 -2.87
C ALA A 349 -4.13 23.13 -4.02
N THR A 350 -5.21 23.89 -3.68
CA THR A 350 -6.04 24.56 -4.67
C THR A 350 -5.34 25.73 -5.36
N LYS A 351 -4.43 26.41 -4.67
CA LYS A 351 -3.79 27.65 -5.13
C LYS A 351 -2.28 27.54 -5.33
N LEU A 352 -1.73 26.34 -5.18
CA LEU A 352 -0.29 26.10 -5.22
C LEU A 352 0.39 26.71 -6.46
N PRO A 353 -0.11 26.50 -7.70
CA PRO A 353 0.51 27.06 -8.89
C PRO A 353 0.58 28.60 -8.92
N ASP A 354 -0.28 29.28 -8.14
CA ASP A 354 -0.32 30.75 -8.09
C ASP A 354 0.65 31.35 -7.08
N ILE A 355 1.22 30.54 -6.17
CA ILE A 355 2.02 31.02 -5.03
C ILE A 355 3.45 30.48 -4.99
N VAL A 356 3.76 29.46 -5.78
CA VAL A 356 5.10 28.87 -5.88
C VAL A 356 6.06 29.74 -6.68
N ALA A 357 7.36 29.53 -6.50
CA ALA A 357 8.42 30.19 -7.29
C ALA A 357 8.31 29.85 -8.79
N VAL A 358 8.95 30.64 -9.61
CA VAL A 358 8.87 30.48 -11.09
C VAL A 358 9.45 29.14 -11.53
N GLU A 359 10.52 28.70 -10.92
CA GLU A 359 11.21 27.44 -11.20
C GLU A 359 10.33 26.23 -10.88
N ASP A 360 9.68 26.24 -9.71
CA ASP A 360 8.73 25.18 -9.30
C ASP A 360 7.55 25.14 -10.25
N ARG A 361 6.99 26.29 -10.61
CA ARG A 361 5.89 26.37 -11.58
C ARG A 361 6.27 25.75 -12.91
N GLN A 362 7.46 26.06 -13.44
CA GLN A 362 7.96 25.48 -14.69
C GLN A 362 8.15 23.96 -14.58
N SER A 363 8.56 23.46 -13.42
CA SER A 363 8.68 22.01 -13.17
C SER A 363 7.30 21.34 -13.16
N ILE A 364 6.35 21.92 -12.43
CA ILE A 364 4.95 21.46 -12.37
C ILE A 364 4.32 21.46 -13.77
N ASP A 365 4.50 22.52 -14.54
CA ASP A 365 3.94 22.63 -15.89
C ASP A 365 4.52 21.55 -16.83
N ARG A 366 5.84 21.36 -16.83
CA ARG A 366 6.51 20.31 -17.63
C ARG A 366 6.03 18.90 -17.25
N HIS A 367 5.91 18.61 -15.96
CA HIS A 367 5.43 17.32 -15.48
C HIS A 367 3.97 17.10 -15.86
N THR A 368 3.11 18.13 -15.71
CA THR A 368 1.71 18.11 -16.14
C THR A 368 1.58 17.84 -17.64
N GLU A 369 2.39 18.51 -18.48
CA GLU A 369 2.39 18.32 -19.93
C GLU A 369 2.83 16.92 -20.31
N ARG A 370 3.87 16.36 -19.64
CA ARG A 370 4.34 15.00 -19.87
C ARG A 370 3.26 13.96 -19.57
N LEU A 371 2.70 13.97 -18.37
CA LEU A 371 1.64 13.03 -17.99
C LEU A 371 0.40 13.16 -18.89
N SER A 372 0.03 14.40 -19.27
CA SER A 372 -1.07 14.64 -20.19
C SER A 372 -0.78 14.08 -21.58
N GLY A 373 0.47 14.15 -22.04
CA GLY A 373 0.92 13.52 -23.30
C GLY A 373 0.89 12.00 -23.26
N GLU A 374 0.93 11.40 -22.09
CA GLU A 374 0.81 9.95 -21.86
C GLU A 374 -0.66 9.49 -21.65
N GLY A 375 -1.64 10.39 -21.77
CA GLY A 375 -3.06 10.06 -21.70
C GLY A 375 -3.74 10.38 -20.36
N VAL A 376 -3.00 10.89 -19.39
CA VAL A 376 -3.57 11.29 -18.10
C VAL A 376 -4.39 12.59 -18.25
N SER A 377 -5.56 12.67 -17.62
CA SER A 377 -6.35 13.91 -17.64
C SER A 377 -5.55 15.08 -17.07
N LYS A 378 -5.66 16.28 -17.67
CA LYS A 378 -4.90 17.45 -17.22
C LYS A 378 -5.13 17.78 -15.73
N ALA A 379 -6.33 17.52 -15.22
CA ALA A 379 -6.64 17.76 -13.81
C ALA A 379 -5.85 16.83 -12.88
N LEU A 380 -5.82 15.53 -13.18
CA LEU A 380 -5.05 14.56 -12.40
C LEU A 380 -3.54 14.79 -12.58
N ALA A 381 -3.07 15.01 -13.80
CA ALA A 381 -1.67 15.32 -14.09
C ALA A 381 -1.17 16.52 -13.27
N GLN A 382 -1.96 17.59 -13.18
CA GLN A 382 -1.65 18.77 -12.37
C GLN A 382 -1.60 18.44 -10.86
N GLN A 383 -2.52 17.61 -10.37
CA GLN A 383 -2.54 17.20 -8.97
C GLN A 383 -1.29 16.38 -8.62
N ILE A 384 -0.90 15.44 -9.48
CA ILE A 384 0.33 14.65 -9.30
C ILE A 384 1.55 15.56 -9.36
N ALA A 385 1.68 16.41 -10.37
CA ALA A 385 2.79 17.33 -10.51
C ALA A 385 2.98 18.31 -9.32
N ASN A 386 1.90 18.59 -8.59
CA ASN A 386 1.95 19.44 -7.39
C ASN A 386 2.51 18.73 -6.15
N LEU A 387 2.57 17.38 -6.12
CA LEU A 387 2.83 16.62 -4.89
C LEU A 387 4.20 16.92 -4.26
N ASP A 388 5.23 17.05 -5.08
CA ASP A 388 6.59 17.32 -4.60
C ASP A 388 6.64 18.65 -3.82
N VAL A 389 6.08 19.71 -4.38
CA VAL A 389 6.05 21.02 -3.74
C VAL A 389 5.06 21.07 -2.57
N LEU A 390 3.94 20.35 -2.69
CA LEU A 390 2.92 20.27 -1.65
C LEU A 390 3.44 19.55 -0.38
N SER A 391 4.50 18.77 -0.47
CA SER A 391 5.14 18.12 0.68
C SER A 391 5.56 19.13 1.77
N ALA A 392 5.93 20.36 1.39
CA ALA A 392 6.24 21.47 2.32
C ALA A 392 4.99 22.07 3.00
N GLY A 393 3.79 21.60 2.63
CA GLY A 393 2.53 22.16 3.12
C GLY A 393 2.38 22.08 4.64
N GLY A 394 2.96 21.06 5.28
CA GLY A 394 2.97 20.92 6.74
C GLY A 394 3.63 22.12 7.42
N ASP A 395 4.79 22.55 6.96
CA ASP A 395 5.53 23.69 7.49
C ASP A 395 4.81 25.01 7.20
N VAL A 396 4.33 25.20 5.98
CA VAL A 396 3.57 26.40 5.62
C VAL A 396 2.37 26.59 6.53
N VAL A 397 1.57 25.55 6.75
CA VAL A 397 0.38 25.61 7.61
C VAL A 397 0.78 25.82 9.08
N ARG A 398 1.86 25.19 9.56
CA ARG A 398 2.39 25.40 10.90
C ARG A 398 2.82 26.85 11.11
N ILE A 399 3.63 27.40 10.22
CA ILE A 399 4.12 28.79 10.27
C ILE A 399 2.96 29.79 10.19
N ALA A 400 2.02 29.57 9.27
CA ALA A 400 0.82 30.43 9.12
C ALA A 400 0.04 30.53 10.42
N ARG A 401 -0.18 29.39 11.06
CA ARG A 401 -0.91 29.32 12.33
C ARG A 401 -0.16 29.98 13.48
N ASP A 402 1.15 29.73 13.59
CA ASP A 402 1.96 30.20 14.70
C ASP A 402 2.21 31.73 14.59
N SER A 403 2.26 32.27 13.36
CA SER A 403 2.43 33.70 13.08
C SER A 403 1.08 34.47 12.99
N GLY A 404 -0.04 33.80 12.79
CA GLY A 404 -1.34 34.41 12.52
C GLY A 404 -1.48 35.01 11.11
N VAL A 405 -0.56 34.70 10.19
CA VAL A 405 -0.58 35.15 8.79
C VAL A 405 -1.43 34.16 7.96
N PRO A 406 -2.22 34.61 6.98
CA PRO A 406 -2.97 33.72 6.09
C PRO A 406 -2.07 32.69 5.40
N VAL A 407 -2.59 31.46 5.23
CA VAL A 407 -1.83 30.33 4.69
C VAL A 407 -1.22 30.63 3.31
N LEU A 408 -1.98 31.26 2.40
CA LEU A 408 -1.49 31.57 1.06
C LEU A 408 -0.39 32.65 1.06
N ASP A 409 -0.46 33.63 1.94
CA ASP A 409 0.57 34.65 2.07
C ASP A 409 1.83 34.07 2.70
N THR A 410 1.68 33.20 3.70
CA THR A 410 2.78 32.43 4.27
C THR A 410 3.44 31.55 3.22
N GLY A 411 2.64 30.81 2.42
CA GLY A 411 3.14 29.94 1.34
C GLY A 411 3.92 30.74 0.30
N ARG A 412 3.41 31.89 -0.12
CA ARG A 412 4.12 32.74 -1.09
C ARG A 412 5.50 33.20 -0.58
N VAL A 413 5.57 33.60 0.70
CA VAL A 413 6.85 33.98 1.31
C VAL A 413 7.76 32.75 1.47
N TYR A 414 7.23 31.60 1.88
CA TYR A 414 7.97 30.35 2.08
C TYR A 414 8.66 29.91 0.78
N PHE A 415 7.90 29.78 -0.32
CA PHE A 415 8.44 29.33 -1.60
C PHE A 415 9.40 30.37 -2.22
N GLU A 416 9.05 31.65 -2.18
CA GLU A 416 9.96 32.71 -2.66
C GLU A 416 11.29 32.77 -1.88
N LEU A 417 11.24 32.55 -0.58
CA LEU A 417 12.44 32.52 0.26
C LEU A 417 13.28 31.28 -0.03
N GLY A 418 12.65 30.11 -0.19
CA GLY A 418 13.31 28.86 -0.58
C GLY A 418 14.08 29.00 -1.88
N ALA A 419 13.44 29.57 -2.90
CA ALA A 419 14.08 29.84 -4.18
C ALA A 419 15.28 30.82 -4.05
N ARG A 420 15.13 31.91 -3.30
CA ARG A 420 16.21 32.88 -3.08
C ARG A 420 17.39 32.30 -2.30
N LEU A 421 17.17 31.40 -1.38
CA LEU A 421 18.19 30.71 -0.61
C LEU A 421 18.79 29.52 -1.34
N GLY A 422 18.26 29.14 -2.50
CA GLY A 422 18.76 28.04 -3.30
C GLY A 422 18.40 26.65 -2.70
N ILE A 423 17.39 26.57 -1.84
CA ILE A 423 16.92 25.30 -1.24
C ILE A 423 16.41 24.35 -2.34
N ASP A 424 15.72 24.89 -3.33
CA ASP A 424 15.26 24.13 -4.49
C ASP A 424 16.42 23.52 -5.28
N TRP A 425 17.55 24.25 -5.40
CA TRP A 425 18.74 23.72 -6.01
C TRP A 425 19.32 22.54 -5.22
N VAL A 426 19.34 22.62 -3.89
CA VAL A 426 19.80 21.51 -3.02
C VAL A 426 18.94 20.28 -3.22
N ARG A 427 17.62 20.43 -3.23
CA ARG A 427 16.66 19.35 -3.50
C ARG A 427 16.88 18.70 -4.87
N HIS A 428 17.06 19.49 -5.91
CA HIS A 428 17.31 18.96 -7.26
C HIS A 428 18.69 18.28 -7.36
N ALA A 429 19.70 18.85 -6.73
CA ALA A 429 21.03 18.28 -6.74
C ALA A 429 21.10 16.95 -5.98
N SER A 430 20.40 16.83 -4.84
CA SER A 430 20.34 15.60 -4.06
C SER A 430 19.64 14.46 -4.82
N LYS A 431 18.58 14.74 -5.57
CA LYS A 431 17.91 13.74 -6.45
C LYS A 431 18.83 13.20 -7.55
N GLY A 432 19.88 13.94 -7.93
CA GLY A 432 20.87 13.51 -8.90
C GLY A 432 22.01 12.65 -8.32
N ILE A 433 22.05 12.45 -7.00
CA ILE A 433 23.06 11.62 -6.34
C ILE A 433 22.50 10.19 -6.26
N SER A 434 23.22 9.25 -6.87
CA SER A 434 22.90 7.83 -6.72
C SER A 434 23.56 7.30 -5.44
N PRO A 435 22.82 6.97 -4.39
CA PRO A 435 23.40 6.43 -3.17
C PRO A 435 24.01 5.06 -3.42
N GLU A 436 25.18 4.78 -2.85
CA GLU A 436 25.84 3.49 -2.91
C GLU A 436 25.37 2.53 -1.80
N SER A 437 24.64 3.06 -0.81
CA SER A 437 24.09 2.31 0.32
C SER A 437 22.80 2.94 0.82
N GLU A 438 22.02 2.17 1.55
CA GLU A 438 20.80 2.66 2.22
C GLU A 438 21.10 3.76 3.25
N TRP A 439 22.26 3.72 3.91
CA TRP A 439 22.68 4.77 4.84
C TRP A 439 22.97 6.10 4.13
N GLU A 440 23.56 6.06 2.95
CA GLU A 440 23.74 7.24 2.10
C GLU A 440 22.41 7.77 1.62
N LYS A 441 21.47 6.89 1.24
CA LYS A 441 20.11 7.28 0.88
C LYS A 441 19.41 7.98 2.04
N ILE A 442 19.45 7.42 3.25
CA ILE A 442 18.88 8.03 4.45
C ILE A 442 19.52 9.40 4.73
N ALA A 443 20.83 9.53 4.55
CA ALA A 443 21.53 10.80 4.74
C ALA A 443 21.11 11.85 3.70
N ILE A 444 20.97 11.47 2.44
CA ILE A 444 20.48 12.33 1.35
C ILE A 444 19.04 12.76 1.61
N ASP A 445 18.18 11.81 1.95
CA ASP A 445 16.77 12.07 2.28
C ASP A 445 16.65 13.03 3.47
N SER A 446 17.48 12.87 4.50
CA SER A 446 17.50 13.78 5.66
C SER A 446 17.86 15.22 5.27
N ILE A 447 18.77 15.42 4.30
CA ILE A 447 19.09 16.76 3.79
C ILE A 447 17.92 17.36 3.00
N VAL A 448 17.11 16.53 2.36
CA VAL A 448 15.95 16.98 1.58
C VAL A 448 14.75 17.26 2.47
N ASP A 449 14.62 16.53 3.57
CA ASP A 449 13.49 16.62 4.52
C ASP A 449 13.71 17.78 5.55
N ASP A 450 14.96 18.18 5.84
CA ASP A 450 15.31 19.32 6.70
C ASP A 450 15.22 20.67 5.94
#